data_3fc3ce346b4f73b51d9c5118170da945
#
_entry.id   3fc3ce346b4f73b51d9c5118170da945
#
_cell.length_a   1.000
_cell.length_b   1.000
_cell.length_c   1.000
_cell.angle_alpha   90.00
_cell.angle_beta   90.00
_cell.angle_gamma   90.00
#
_symmetry.space_group_name_H-M   'P 1'
#
loop_
_entity.id
_entity.type
_entity.pdbx_description
1 polymer ?
#
loop_
_entity_poly.entity_id
_entity_poly.type
_entity_poly.pdbx_seq_one_letter_code
_entity_poly.pdbx_strand_id
1 'polypeptide(L)'
;MRTFLDLLGRYLPLALPALVLGVIAYIAVTLIFRRRGRPLSRAWKLWCFFTAVYVFALLCVLILRSGEPRYESWYNLELFYGYRMLMADFTSHAFLNEFMNILIFVPCGFLFALPFGERKSRWLVIPLGFLTSLTVEVLQYLLASGIADVDDLFNNTLGTVCGIALARFCLNVRGKRAARSAVSLVLALVCLSPPLAAWALWSASPYGTSEFDVRQGT
;
A
#
# COMPACT_ATOMS: atom_id res chain seq x y z
N MET A 1 21.88 -0.46 -1.39
CA MET A 1 21.84 0.57 -2.45
C MET A 1 21.54 0.00 -3.84
N ARG A 2 22.15 -1.12 -4.29
CA ARG A 2 21.81 -1.79 -5.57
C ARG A 2 20.34 -2.16 -5.67
N THR A 3 19.76 -2.79 -4.64
CA THR A 3 18.34 -3.20 -4.61
C THR A 3 17.37 -2.04 -4.85
N PHE A 4 17.66 -0.84 -4.32
CA PHE A 4 16.81 0.35 -4.53
C PHE A 4 16.93 0.87 -5.96
N LEU A 5 18.14 0.90 -6.52
CA LEU A 5 18.37 1.32 -7.92
C LEU A 5 17.71 0.35 -8.91
N ASP A 6 17.75 -0.95 -8.63
CA ASP A 6 17.11 -1.99 -9.44
C ASP A 6 15.58 -1.83 -9.43
N LEU A 7 14.98 -1.57 -8.26
CA LEU A 7 13.56 -1.27 -8.14
C LEU A 7 13.20 0.01 -8.92
N LEU A 8 14.00 1.07 -8.75
CA LEU A 8 13.79 2.33 -9.47
C LEU A 8 13.86 2.11 -10.98
N GLY A 9 14.87 1.38 -11.45
CA GLY A 9 15.03 1.05 -12.89
C GLY A 9 13.86 0.25 -13.46
N ARG A 10 13.26 -0.64 -12.66
CA ARG A 10 12.12 -1.47 -13.07
C ARG A 10 10.82 -0.67 -13.13
N TYR A 11 10.55 0.20 -12.16
CA TYR A 11 9.26 0.89 -12.05
C TYR A 11 9.24 2.30 -12.64
N LEU A 12 10.39 2.98 -12.75
CA LEU A 12 10.47 4.33 -13.33
C LEU A 12 9.93 4.42 -14.78
N PRO A 13 10.18 3.46 -15.69
CA PRO A 13 9.61 3.49 -17.04
C PRO A 13 8.09 3.47 -17.07
N LEU A 14 7.44 2.97 -16.00
CA LEU A 14 5.98 2.91 -15.87
C LEU A 14 5.37 4.23 -15.40
N ALA A 15 6.18 5.16 -14.91
CA ALA A 15 5.70 6.46 -14.45
C ALA A 15 5.07 7.26 -15.60
N LEU A 16 5.67 7.24 -16.78
CA LEU A 16 5.14 7.95 -17.95
C LEU A 16 3.77 7.42 -18.41
N PRO A 17 3.59 6.10 -18.65
CA PRO A 17 2.26 5.54 -18.94
C PRO A 17 1.22 5.83 -17.86
N ALA A 18 1.61 5.77 -16.58
CA ALA A 18 0.72 6.10 -15.47
C ALA A 18 0.23 7.55 -15.53
N LEU A 19 1.13 8.49 -15.76
CA LEU A 19 0.81 9.91 -15.90
C LEU A 19 -0.08 10.16 -17.12
N VAL A 20 0.21 9.54 -18.27
CA VAL A 20 -0.62 9.62 -19.48
C VAL A 20 -2.03 9.13 -19.19
N LEU A 21 -2.18 8.00 -18.51
CA LEU A 21 -3.49 7.46 -18.13
C LEU A 21 -4.25 8.40 -17.19
N GLY A 22 -3.56 9.00 -16.23
CA GLY A 22 -4.12 10.02 -15.36
C GLY A 22 -4.61 11.25 -16.13
N VAL A 23 -3.84 11.74 -17.10
CA VAL A 23 -4.23 12.85 -17.97
C VAL A 23 -5.46 12.49 -18.81
N ILE A 24 -5.49 11.28 -19.38
CA ILE A 24 -6.64 10.79 -20.14
C ILE A 24 -7.88 10.74 -19.24
N ALA A 25 -7.77 10.20 -18.03
CA ALA A 25 -8.87 10.18 -17.06
C ALA A 25 -9.38 11.59 -16.71
N TYR A 26 -8.46 12.53 -16.46
CA TYR A 26 -8.80 13.92 -16.18
C TYR A 26 -9.57 14.59 -17.35
N ILE A 27 -9.10 14.39 -18.57
CA ILE A 27 -9.71 14.95 -19.79
C ILE A 27 -11.08 14.30 -20.02
N ALA A 28 -11.15 12.96 -19.99
CA ALA A 28 -12.38 12.21 -20.22
C ALA A 28 -13.49 12.62 -19.26
N VAL A 29 -13.19 12.65 -17.95
CA VAL A 29 -14.12 13.10 -16.91
C VAL A 29 -14.56 14.54 -17.14
N THR A 30 -13.63 15.42 -17.51
CA THR A 30 -13.94 16.83 -17.81
C THR A 30 -14.92 16.95 -18.98
N LEU A 31 -14.68 16.21 -20.07
CA LEU A 31 -15.55 16.25 -21.27
C LEU A 31 -16.93 15.64 -21.03
N ILE A 32 -16.98 14.47 -20.35
CA ILE A 32 -18.24 13.78 -20.04
C ILE A 32 -19.15 14.66 -19.20
N PHE A 33 -18.63 15.22 -18.10
CA PHE A 33 -19.45 16.03 -17.19
C PHE A 33 -19.79 17.42 -17.78
N ARG A 34 -18.91 17.99 -18.61
CA ARG A 34 -19.22 19.21 -19.37
C ARG A 34 -20.39 18.98 -20.34
N ARG A 35 -20.39 17.86 -21.09
CA ARG A 35 -21.48 17.48 -21.99
C ARG A 35 -22.81 17.25 -21.27
N ARG A 36 -22.77 16.79 -20.00
CA ARG A 36 -23.95 16.60 -19.17
C ARG A 36 -24.45 17.89 -18.49
N GLY A 37 -23.88 19.05 -18.78
CA GLY A 37 -24.22 20.32 -18.16
C GLY A 37 -23.89 20.43 -16.66
N ARG A 38 -23.09 19.51 -16.12
CA ARG A 38 -22.72 19.46 -14.70
C ARG A 38 -21.19 19.42 -14.54
N PRO A 39 -20.50 20.55 -14.75
CA PRO A 39 -19.02 20.55 -14.69
C PRO A 39 -18.54 20.18 -13.29
N LEU A 40 -17.61 19.24 -13.23
CA LEU A 40 -16.96 18.85 -11.98
C LEU A 40 -15.99 19.92 -11.48
N SER A 41 -15.86 20.03 -10.16
CA SER A 41 -14.84 20.88 -9.54
C SER A 41 -13.43 20.40 -9.89
N ARG A 42 -12.43 21.28 -9.77
CA ARG A 42 -11.02 20.94 -9.99
C ARG A 42 -10.57 19.79 -9.09
N ALA A 43 -11.04 19.78 -7.82
CA ALA A 43 -10.70 18.73 -6.87
C ALA A 43 -11.16 17.33 -7.32
N TRP A 44 -12.38 17.20 -7.87
CA TRP A 44 -12.88 15.93 -8.40
C TRP A 44 -12.09 15.45 -9.63
N LYS A 45 -11.69 16.36 -10.50
CA LYS A 45 -10.88 16.02 -11.69
C LYS A 45 -9.49 15.53 -11.26
N LEU A 46 -8.85 16.19 -10.29
CA LEU A 46 -7.58 15.77 -9.71
C LEU A 46 -7.71 14.44 -8.99
N TRP A 47 -8.81 14.20 -8.27
CA TRP A 47 -9.08 12.92 -7.66
C TRP A 47 -9.15 11.80 -8.69
N CYS A 48 -9.86 11.98 -9.81
CA CYS A 48 -9.91 11.00 -10.90
C CYS A 48 -8.51 10.75 -11.50
N PHE A 49 -7.71 11.81 -11.68
CA PHE A 49 -6.34 11.69 -12.16
C PHE A 49 -5.49 10.80 -11.23
N PHE A 50 -5.42 11.14 -9.94
CA PHE A 50 -4.61 10.38 -8.99
C PHE A 50 -5.11 8.96 -8.77
N THR A 51 -6.42 8.75 -8.81
CA THR A 51 -7.00 7.41 -8.73
C THR A 51 -6.61 6.55 -9.93
N ALA A 52 -6.65 7.10 -11.14
CA ALA A 52 -6.24 6.37 -12.35
C ALA A 52 -4.74 6.03 -12.32
N VAL A 53 -3.88 6.99 -11.91
CA VAL A 53 -2.44 6.76 -11.74
C VAL A 53 -2.19 5.64 -10.72
N TYR A 54 -2.87 5.68 -9.57
CA TYR A 54 -2.72 4.68 -8.52
C TYR A 54 -3.16 3.28 -8.96
N VAL A 55 -4.35 3.17 -9.58
CA VAL A 55 -4.87 1.87 -10.06
C VAL A 55 -3.93 1.26 -11.10
N PHE A 56 -3.41 2.09 -12.01
CA PHE A 56 -2.41 1.62 -12.99
C PHE A 56 -1.13 1.15 -12.30
N ALA A 57 -0.61 1.93 -11.33
CA ALA A 57 0.60 1.56 -10.59
C ALA A 57 0.41 0.25 -9.81
N LEU A 58 -0.77 0.07 -9.17
CA LEU A 58 -1.10 -1.16 -8.45
C LEU A 58 -1.13 -2.38 -9.40
N LEU A 59 -1.74 -2.24 -10.59
CA LEU A 59 -1.75 -3.29 -11.60
C LEU A 59 -0.33 -3.60 -12.10
N CYS A 60 0.50 -2.58 -12.31
CA CYS A 60 1.90 -2.80 -12.69
C CYS A 60 2.68 -3.55 -11.61
N VAL A 61 2.51 -3.18 -10.34
CA VAL A 61 3.16 -3.90 -9.23
C VAL A 61 2.69 -5.35 -9.19
N LEU A 62 1.39 -5.60 -9.35
CA LEU A 62 0.83 -6.94 -9.41
C LEU A 62 1.46 -7.79 -10.52
N ILE A 63 1.57 -7.24 -11.73
CA ILE A 63 2.10 -7.95 -12.91
C ILE A 63 3.62 -8.12 -12.82
N LEU A 64 4.35 -7.09 -12.36
CA LEU A 64 5.80 -7.06 -12.38
C LEU A 64 6.45 -7.63 -11.12
N ARG A 65 5.70 -7.79 -10.03
CA ARG A 65 6.14 -8.49 -8.83
C ARG A 65 6.35 -9.98 -9.11
N SER A 66 5.68 -10.51 -10.15
CA SER A 66 5.95 -11.84 -10.65
C SER A 66 7.43 -11.93 -11.03
N GLY A 67 8.19 -12.65 -10.20
CA GLY A 67 9.51 -13.15 -10.56
C GLY A 67 9.42 -14.07 -11.79
N GLU A 68 10.39 -14.92 -11.98
CA GLU A 68 10.31 -15.95 -13.02
C GLU A 68 9.01 -16.76 -12.87
N PRO A 69 8.32 -17.09 -13.98
CA PRO A 69 7.09 -17.88 -13.94
C PRO A 69 7.34 -19.17 -13.16
N ARG A 70 6.57 -19.40 -12.13
CA ARG A 70 6.65 -20.64 -11.35
C ARG A 70 5.80 -21.68 -12.03
N TYR A 71 6.28 -22.92 -12.04
CA TYR A 71 5.51 -24.04 -12.59
C TYR A 71 4.37 -24.48 -11.65
N GLU A 72 4.38 -24.02 -10.39
CA GLU A 72 3.40 -24.34 -9.36
C GLU A 72 2.90 -23.11 -8.64
N SER A 73 1.62 -23.11 -8.31
CA SER A 73 0.99 -22.09 -7.48
C SER A 73 1.26 -22.40 -6.01
N TRP A 74 1.75 -21.40 -5.29
CA TRP A 74 2.04 -21.53 -3.86
C TRP A 74 1.14 -20.61 -3.04
N TYR A 75 0.77 -21.04 -1.84
CA TYR A 75 0.02 -20.24 -0.90
C TYR A 75 0.52 -20.43 0.54
N ASN A 76 0.39 -19.39 1.34
CA ASN A 76 0.63 -19.38 2.78
C ASN A 76 -0.63 -18.87 3.49
N LEU A 77 -1.27 -19.73 4.28
CA LEU A 77 -2.48 -19.39 5.04
C LEU A 77 -2.19 -19.24 6.54
N GLU A 78 -0.91 -19.28 6.94
CA GLU A 78 -0.52 -19.11 8.33
C GLU A 78 -0.35 -17.64 8.67
N LEU A 79 -1.32 -17.05 9.37
CA LEU A 79 -1.30 -15.65 9.77
C LEU A 79 -0.11 -15.35 10.68
N PHE A 80 0.58 -14.24 10.40
CA PHE A 80 1.79 -13.78 11.08
C PHE A 80 3.02 -14.69 10.88
N TYR A 81 3.02 -15.55 9.87
CA TYR A 81 4.18 -16.35 9.53
C TYR A 81 5.39 -15.48 9.17
N GLY A 82 5.21 -14.52 8.27
CA GLY A 82 6.26 -13.56 7.86
C GLY A 82 6.82 -12.77 9.05
N TYR A 83 5.97 -12.31 9.95
CA TYR A 83 6.39 -11.61 11.16
C TYR A 83 7.18 -12.48 12.13
N ARG A 84 6.79 -13.76 12.30
CA ARG A 84 7.54 -14.69 13.14
C ARG A 84 8.91 -15.00 12.56
N MET A 85 8.99 -15.20 11.26
CA MET A 85 10.26 -15.39 10.56
C MET A 85 11.15 -14.14 10.67
N LEU A 86 10.56 -12.95 10.55
CA LEU A 86 11.27 -11.68 10.71
C LEU A 86 11.83 -11.49 12.13
N MET A 87 11.13 -11.98 13.17
CA MET A 87 11.61 -11.95 14.56
C MET A 87 12.65 -13.04 14.85
N ALA A 88 12.62 -14.16 14.13
CA ALA A 88 13.56 -15.25 14.30
C ALA A 88 14.88 -14.99 13.54
N ASP A 89 14.79 -14.52 12.31
CA ASP A 89 15.93 -14.21 11.44
C ASP A 89 15.62 -12.96 10.59
N PHE A 90 16.12 -11.82 11.04
CA PHE A 90 15.87 -10.54 10.36
C PHE A 90 16.61 -10.47 9.03
N THR A 91 15.85 -10.30 7.97
CA THR A 91 16.40 -9.89 6.67
C THR A 91 15.76 -8.60 6.20
N SER A 92 16.59 -7.68 5.69
CA SER A 92 16.09 -6.41 5.15
C SER A 92 15.08 -6.62 4.02
N HIS A 93 15.17 -7.72 3.29
CA HIS A 93 14.26 -8.05 2.22
C HIS A 93 12.88 -8.44 2.77
N ALA A 94 12.82 -9.32 3.78
CA ALA A 94 11.57 -9.69 4.44
C ALA A 94 10.90 -8.47 5.09
N PHE A 95 11.67 -7.66 5.82
CA PHE A 95 11.17 -6.41 6.40
C PHE A 95 10.55 -5.48 5.35
N LEU A 96 11.26 -5.26 4.23
CA LEU A 96 10.75 -4.41 3.16
C LEU A 96 9.50 -4.99 2.50
N ASN A 97 9.37 -6.32 2.38
CA ASN A 97 8.18 -6.96 1.86
C ASN A 97 6.96 -6.63 2.71
N GLU A 98 7.03 -6.90 4.03
CA GLU A 98 5.95 -6.62 4.97
C GLU A 98 5.56 -5.13 4.99
N PHE A 99 6.57 -4.26 5.03
CA PHE A 99 6.36 -2.82 5.10
C PHE A 99 5.78 -2.25 3.80
N MET A 100 6.27 -2.70 2.64
CA MET A 100 5.79 -2.24 1.33
C MET A 100 4.35 -2.68 1.05
N ASN A 101 3.91 -3.83 1.52
CA ASN A 101 2.51 -4.25 1.40
C ASN A 101 1.59 -3.26 2.12
N ILE A 102 1.95 -2.80 3.33
CA ILE A 102 1.21 -1.73 4.00
C ILE A 102 1.23 -0.45 3.16
N LEU A 103 2.42 0.00 2.74
CA LEU A 103 2.58 1.29 2.04
C LEU A 103 1.86 1.36 0.71
N ILE A 104 1.85 0.28 -0.07
CA ILE A 104 1.16 0.23 -1.38
C ILE A 104 -0.35 0.48 -1.23
N PHE A 105 -0.97 0.06 -0.13
CA PHE A 105 -2.40 0.24 0.09
C PHE A 105 -2.78 1.53 0.84
N VAL A 106 -1.81 2.30 1.34
CA VAL A 106 -2.08 3.65 1.91
C VAL A 106 -2.78 4.57 0.90
N PRO A 107 -2.34 4.70 -0.37
CA PRO A 107 -3.06 5.49 -1.36
C PRO A 107 -4.46 4.97 -1.64
N CYS A 108 -4.70 3.65 -1.59
CA CYS A 108 -6.03 3.05 -1.70
C CYS A 108 -6.99 3.65 -0.66
N GLY A 109 -6.64 3.48 0.61
CA GLY A 109 -7.45 4.01 1.71
C GLY A 109 -7.64 5.53 1.63
N PHE A 110 -6.57 6.27 1.31
CA PHE A 110 -6.60 7.73 1.20
C PHE A 110 -7.52 8.21 0.08
N LEU A 111 -7.28 7.76 -1.15
CA LEU A 111 -8.02 8.23 -2.34
C LEU A 111 -9.49 7.83 -2.28
N PHE A 112 -9.78 6.60 -1.89
CA PHE A 112 -11.17 6.12 -1.84
C PHE A 112 -11.95 6.67 -0.64
N ALA A 113 -11.29 7.13 0.44
CA ALA A 113 -11.97 7.78 1.55
C ALA A 113 -12.32 9.26 1.28
N LEU A 114 -11.59 9.96 0.42
CA LEU A 114 -11.79 11.39 0.14
C LEU A 114 -13.22 11.74 -0.31
N PRO A 115 -13.89 10.98 -1.21
CA PRO A 115 -15.25 11.27 -1.65
C PRO A 115 -16.29 11.26 -0.53
N PHE A 116 -16.05 10.48 0.52
CA PHE A 116 -16.98 10.41 1.67
C PHE A 116 -16.84 11.59 2.64
N GLY A 117 -15.78 12.37 2.53
CA GLY A 117 -15.53 13.51 3.41
C GLY A 117 -15.49 13.08 4.88
N GLU A 118 -16.30 13.73 5.74
CA GLU A 118 -16.38 13.41 7.18
C GLU A 118 -17.44 12.34 7.53
N ARG A 119 -18.13 11.79 6.55
CA ARG A 119 -19.20 10.81 6.77
C ARG A 119 -18.66 9.52 7.37
N LYS A 120 -19.46 8.85 8.22
CA LYS A 120 -19.10 7.53 8.79
C LYS A 120 -18.90 6.46 7.70
N SER A 121 -19.60 6.60 6.56
CA SER A 121 -19.51 5.68 5.42
C SER A 121 -18.11 5.56 4.79
N ARG A 122 -17.14 6.44 5.13
CA ARG A 122 -15.74 6.26 4.72
C ARG A 122 -15.13 4.92 5.15
N TRP A 123 -15.62 4.35 6.26
CA TRP A 123 -15.15 3.06 6.75
C TRP A 123 -15.54 1.89 5.84
N LEU A 124 -16.49 2.10 4.91
CA LEU A 124 -16.79 1.14 3.84
C LEU A 124 -15.61 0.93 2.87
N VAL A 125 -14.61 1.80 2.92
CA VAL A 125 -13.38 1.63 2.14
C VAL A 125 -12.52 0.48 2.68
N ILE A 126 -12.66 0.08 3.97
CA ILE A 126 -11.92 -1.07 4.52
C ILE A 126 -12.29 -2.36 3.79
N PRO A 127 -13.58 -2.78 3.73
CA PRO A 127 -13.94 -3.98 2.96
C PRO A 127 -13.59 -3.85 1.47
N LEU A 128 -13.62 -2.66 0.89
CA LEU A 128 -13.17 -2.46 -0.48
C LEU A 128 -11.66 -2.72 -0.62
N GLY A 129 -10.83 -2.20 0.28
CA GLY A 129 -9.39 -2.47 0.31
C GLY A 129 -9.08 -3.95 0.52
N PHE A 130 -9.78 -4.59 1.46
CA PHE A 130 -9.67 -6.03 1.71
C PHE A 130 -10.00 -6.85 0.45
N LEU A 131 -11.13 -6.57 -0.20
CA LEU A 131 -11.54 -7.27 -1.42
C LEU A 131 -10.56 -7.03 -2.59
N THR A 132 -10.02 -5.82 -2.69
CA THR A 132 -8.98 -5.50 -3.68
C THR A 132 -7.73 -6.34 -3.41
N SER A 133 -7.27 -6.40 -2.16
CA SER A 133 -6.13 -7.21 -1.77
C SER A 133 -6.38 -8.71 -2.03
N LEU A 134 -7.54 -9.22 -1.61
CA LEU A 134 -7.93 -10.61 -1.87
C LEU A 134 -7.93 -10.94 -3.37
N THR A 135 -8.40 -10.00 -4.20
CA THR A 135 -8.37 -10.16 -5.66
C THR A 135 -6.93 -10.26 -6.17
N VAL A 136 -6.03 -9.46 -5.62
CA VAL A 136 -4.60 -9.49 -5.95
C VAL A 136 -4.01 -10.85 -5.61
N GLU A 137 -4.22 -11.35 -4.37
CA GLU A 137 -3.71 -12.65 -3.91
C GLU A 137 -4.25 -13.82 -4.76
N VAL A 138 -5.55 -13.79 -5.07
CA VAL A 138 -6.17 -14.81 -5.94
C VAL A 138 -5.58 -14.77 -7.35
N LEU A 139 -5.36 -13.57 -7.92
CA LEU A 139 -4.74 -13.44 -9.23
C LEU A 139 -3.29 -13.91 -9.23
N GLN A 140 -2.51 -13.61 -8.18
CA GLN A 140 -1.13 -14.10 -8.04
C GLN A 140 -1.08 -15.64 -7.98
N TYR A 141 -2.01 -16.25 -7.25
CA TYR A 141 -2.16 -17.69 -7.19
C TYR A 141 -2.52 -18.28 -8.57
N LEU A 142 -3.57 -17.76 -9.22
CA LEU A 142 -4.05 -18.28 -10.51
C LEU A 142 -3.04 -18.11 -11.65
N LEU A 143 -2.27 -17.02 -11.63
CA LEU A 143 -1.25 -16.72 -12.64
C LEU A 143 0.12 -17.32 -12.31
N ALA A 144 0.24 -18.07 -11.21
CA ALA A 144 1.51 -18.56 -10.67
C ALA A 144 2.61 -17.47 -10.63
N SER A 145 2.18 -16.22 -10.35
CA SER A 145 3.03 -15.03 -10.42
C SER A 145 3.61 -14.60 -9.07
N GLY A 146 3.20 -15.26 -7.98
CA GLY A 146 3.62 -14.98 -6.62
C GLY A 146 3.23 -16.11 -5.67
N ILE A 147 3.39 -15.86 -4.37
CA ILE A 147 2.84 -16.68 -3.30
C ILE A 147 1.64 -15.94 -2.77
N ALA A 148 0.45 -16.56 -2.79
CA ALA A 148 -0.72 -15.99 -2.16
C ALA A 148 -0.55 -16.07 -0.64
N ASP A 149 -0.48 -14.91 0.03
CA ASP A 149 -0.12 -14.83 1.45
C ASP A 149 -1.20 -14.09 2.25
N VAL A 150 -1.63 -14.72 3.35
CA VAL A 150 -2.60 -14.10 4.26
C VAL A 150 -2.00 -12.90 5.03
N ASP A 151 -0.67 -12.87 5.24
CA ASP A 151 0.00 -11.73 5.84
C ASP A 151 -0.04 -10.51 4.90
N ASP A 152 0.10 -10.72 3.59
CA ASP A 152 -0.08 -9.66 2.59
C ASP A 152 -1.50 -9.09 2.63
N LEU A 153 -2.52 -9.95 2.74
CA LEU A 153 -3.92 -9.52 2.88
C LEU A 153 -4.13 -8.68 4.15
N PHE A 154 -3.52 -9.09 5.26
CA PHE A 154 -3.56 -8.34 6.53
C PHE A 154 -2.86 -6.98 6.38
N ASN A 155 -1.65 -6.95 5.86
CA ASN A 155 -0.84 -5.74 5.68
C ASN A 155 -1.49 -4.74 4.72
N ASN A 156 -2.03 -5.20 3.61
CA ASN A 156 -2.75 -4.39 2.64
C ASN A 156 -4.01 -3.75 3.27
N THR A 157 -4.71 -4.50 4.15
CA THR A 157 -5.85 -3.98 4.90
C THR A 157 -5.42 -2.92 5.91
N LEU A 158 -4.31 -3.13 6.64
CA LEU A 158 -3.72 -2.11 7.52
C LEU A 158 -3.35 -0.85 6.74
N GLY A 159 -2.74 -1.00 5.57
CA GLY A 159 -2.43 0.12 4.69
C GLY A 159 -3.68 0.92 4.29
N THR A 160 -4.77 0.22 3.99
CA THR A 160 -6.07 0.86 3.71
C THR A 160 -6.58 1.66 4.92
N VAL A 161 -6.52 1.09 6.13
CA VAL A 161 -6.90 1.79 7.37
C VAL A 161 -6.02 3.01 7.61
N CYS A 162 -4.70 2.88 7.42
CA CYS A 162 -3.75 3.98 7.50
C CYS A 162 -4.13 5.12 6.52
N GLY A 163 -4.42 4.78 5.27
CA GLY A 163 -4.85 5.74 4.26
C GLY A 163 -6.14 6.48 4.63
N ILE A 164 -7.15 5.77 5.17
CA ILE A 164 -8.39 6.38 5.68
C ILE A 164 -8.06 7.36 6.84
N ALA A 165 -7.16 6.97 7.73
CA ALA A 165 -6.74 7.79 8.86
C ALA A 165 -6.04 9.07 8.37
N LEU A 166 -5.16 8.98 7.37
CA LEU A 166 -4.49 10.12 6.77
C LEU A 166 -5.48 11.04 6.03
N ALA A 167 -6.44 10.50 5.27
CA ALA A 167 -7.50 11.31 4.65
C ALA A 167 -8.30 12.07 5.70
N ARG A 168 -8.65 11.41 6.81
CA ARG A 168 -9.34 12.03 7.94
C ARG A 168 -8.49 13.11 8.61
N PHE A 169 -7.18 12.86 8.77
CA PHE A 169 -6.25 13.86 9.30
C PHE A 169 -6.26 15.12 8.45
N CYS A 170 -6.10 15.00 7.13
CA CYS A 170 -6.12 16.14 6.20
C CYS A 170 -7.43 16.94 6.26
N LEU A 171 -8.58 16.25 6.34
CA LEU A 171 -9.90 16.89 6.45
C LEU A 171 -10.08 17.61 7.80
N ASN A 172 -9.62 17.01 8.91
CA ASN A 172 -9.73 17.57 10.24
C ASN A 172 -8.83 18.82 10.41
N VAL A 173 -7.60 18.80 9.85
CA VAL A 173 -6.69 19.94 9.85
C VAL A 173 -7.35 21.14 9.14
N ARG A 174 -7.94 20.90 7.96
CA ARG A 174 -8.71 21.94 7.25
C ARG A 174 -9.89 22.48 8.06
N GLY A 175 -10.60 21.60 8.77
CA GLY A 175 -11.71 21.95 9.66
C GLY A 175 -11.29 22.51 11.03
N LYS A 176 -9.99 22.73 11.29
CA LYS A 176 -9.45 23.21 12.57
C LYS A 176 -9.84 22.36 13.78
N ARG A 177 -9.88 21.02 13.60
CA ARG A 177 -10.27 20.03 14.63
C ARG A 177 -9.05 19.27 15.16
N ALA A 178 -8.19 19.98 15.91
CA ALA A 178 -6.88 19.48 16.36
C ALA A 178 -6.93 18.10 17.07
N ALA A 179 -7.85 17.88 18.01
CA ALA A 179 -7.96 16.61 18.74
C ALA A 179 -8.28 15.44 17.80
N ARG A 180 -9.18 15.62 16.82
CA ARG A 180 -9.51 14.57 15.82
C ARG A 180 -8.35 14.32 14.86
N SER A 181 -7.56 15.35 14.55
CA SER A 181 -6.34 15.20 13.76
C SER A 181 -5.30 14.36 14.49
N ALA A 182 -5.07 14.62 15.79
CA ALA A 182 -4.15 13.85 16.60
C ALA A 182 -4.54 12.36 16.64
N VAL A 183 -5.81 12.05 16.93
CA VAL A 183 -6.30 10.65 16.92
C VAL A 183 -6.09 9.97 15.56
N SER A 184 -6.33 10.69 14.45
CA SER A 184 -6.15 10.15 13.10
C SER A 184 -4.69 9.89 12.78
N LEU A 185 -3.78 10.76 13.23
CA LEU A 185 -2.35 10.59 13.07
C LEU A 185 -1.84 9.38 13.88
N VAL A 186 -2.25 9.27 15.14
CA VAL A 186 -1.89 8.12 15.99
C VAL A 186 -2.36 6.81 15.35
N LEU A 187 -3.59 6.76 14.83
CA LEU A 187 -4.08 5.56 14.14
C LEU A 187 -3.22 5.23 12.92
N ALA A 188 -2.83 6.21 12.11
CA ALA A 188 -1.96 5.99 10.97
C ALA A 188 -0.60 5.42 11.39
N LEU A 189 0.01 5.96 12.46
CA LEU A 189 1.29 5.49 12.99
C LEU A 189 1.18 4.05 13.54
N VAL A 190 0.08 3.73 14.24
CA VAL A 190 -0.19 2.37 14.73
C VAL A 190 -0.30 1.38 13.56
N CYS A 191 -0.96 1.75 12.46
CA CYS A 191 -1.05 0.87 11.28
C CYS A 191 0.30 0.61 10.61
N LEU A 192 1.26 1.51 10.75
CA LEU A 192 2.62 1.36 10.20
C LEU A 192 3.59 0.65 11.15
N SER A 193 3.18 0.40 12.42
CA SER A 193 4.08 -0.10 13.45
C SER A 193 4.42 -1.61 13.39
N PRO A 194 3.61 -2.54 12.84
CA PRO A 194 3.85 -3.98 12.99
C PRO A 194 5.24 -4.44 12.49
N PRO A 195 5.69 -4.11 11.28
CA PRO A 195 7.03 -4.52 10.85
C PRO A 195 8.14 -3.82 11.64
N LEU A 196 7.92 -2.57 12.09
CA LEU A 196 8.87 -1.85 12.95
C LEU A 196 8.98 -2.50 14.33
N ALA A 197 7.86 -2.96 14.90
CA ALA A 197 7.84 -3.70 16.16
C ALA A 197 8.56 -5.05 16.03
N ALA A 198 8.35 -5.79 14.95
CA ALA A 198 9.04 -7.04 14.68
C ALA A 198 10.56 -6.84 14.57
N TRP A 199 11.00 -5.79 13.87
CA TRP A 199 12.40 -5.40 13.79
C TRP A 199 12.97 -5.04 15.18
N ALA A 200 12.25 -4.26 15.98
CA ALA A 200 12.70 -3.86 17.31
C ALA A 200 12.82 -5.07 18.26
N LEU A 201 11.89 -6.00 18.21
CA LEU A 201 11.95 -7.24 19.01
C LEU A 201 13.12 -8.13 18.58
N TRP A 202 13.37 -8.27 17.27
CA TRP A 202 14.53 -9.00 16.79
C TRP A 202 15.84 -8.35 17.24
N SER A 203 16.00 -7.02 17.10
CA SER A 203 17.20 -6.29 17.47
C SER A 203 17.48 -6.32 18.98
N ALA A 204 16.46 -6.50 19.82
CA ALA A 204 16.60 -6.68 21.27
C ALA A 204 16.86 -8.14 21.67
N SER A 205 16.78 -9.10 20.75
CA SER A 205 17.06 -10.50 21.02
C SER A 205 18.57 -10.77 21.10
N PRO A 206 19.00 -11.80 21.85
CA PRO A 206 20.43 -12.19 21.91
C PRO A 206 21.01 -12.55 20.54
N TYR A 207 20.18 -12.91 19.58
CA TYR A 207 20.56 -13.27 18.21
C TYR A 207 20.78 -12.03 17.31
N GLY A 208 20.09 -10.92 17.59
CA GLY A 208 20.18 -9.68 16.79
C GLY A 208 21.51 -8.94 16.96
N THR A 209 22.19 -9.11 18.09
CA THR A 209 23.46 -8.43 18.38
C THR A 209 24.69 -9.18 17.85
N SER A 210 24.61 -10.51 17.69
CA SER A 210 25.75 -11.33 17.29
C SER A 210 26.10 -11.23 15.79
N GLU A 211 25.11 -10.98 14.92
CA GLU A 211 25.37 -10.84 13.47
C GLU A 211 25.92 -9.46 13.08
N PHE A 212 25.61 -8.41 13.83
CA PHE A 212 26.14 -7.08 13.56
C PHE A 212 27.65 -6.98 13.85
N ASP A 213 28.13 -7.68 14.87
CA ASP A 213 29.55 -7.71 15.22
C ASP A 213 30.41 -8.50 14.23
N VAL A 214 29.86 -9.58 13.64
CA VAL A 214 30.58 -10.40 12.65
C VAL A 214 30.75 -9.68 11.30
N ARG A 215 29.85 -8.79 10.94
CA ARG A 215 29.93 -8.05 9.65
C ARG A 215 30.78 -6.78 9.71
N GLN A 216 31.16 -6.31 10.90
CA GLN A 216 32.05 -5.17 11.06
C GLN A 216 33.53 -5.58 11.34
N GLY A 217 33.79 -6.87 11.52
CA GLY A 217 35.11 -7.43 11.81
C GLY A 217 35.85 -8.04 10.62
N THR A 218 35.30 -7.92 9.39
CA THR A 218 35.95 -8.31 8.14
C THR A 218 35.89 -7.14 7.16
#